data_2d03e08441e09040a5d3f930ddac4eaf
#
_entry.id   2d03e08441e09040a5d3f930ddac4eaf
#
_cell.length_a   1.000
_cell.length_b   1.000
_cell.length_c   1.000
_cell.angle_alpha   90.00
_cell.angle_beta   90.00
_cell.angle_gamma   90.00
#
_symmetry.space_group_name_H-M   'P 1'
#
loop_
_entity.id
_entity.type
_entity.pdbx_description
1 polymer ?
#
loop_
_entity_poly.entity_id
_entity_poly.type
_entity_poly.pdbx_seq_one_letter_code
_entity_poly.pdbx_strand_id
1 'polypeptide(L)'
;MKISEVEYEQRTRNVAVSDDEFFQNLPTIKLALDRAISGLCRIYRGAAVKSSGVQYVEPAKFKRRSANTMNYYTEIVDNSDRWSMYPKRSQSLICSTDLATAYGYGTVYVVLPQGNPVIGICPAGDWWHSFPQLEPVLGPGGGPADLNSVLRYIYWTLTHNELRETPSYTELVDALQAIDTLNPYWQGRRTDSTTSGIDLFRGAQAWKDGMANRLLKLGGNMLHTCDQLLDPAKNNFSARQLSGLKFPAEHEVWLSAPSYIVPVDKFRYWQESGQLKIQATAQPAMSK
;
A
#
# COMPACT_ATOMS: atom_id res chain seq x y z
N MET A 1 -4.44 -16.66 1.62
CA MET A 1 -4.61 -15.84 2.85
C MET A 1 -5.90 -15.04 2.72
N LYS A 2 -6.87 -15.18 3.64
CA LYS A 2 -8.22 -14.59 3.47
C LYS A 2 -8.23 -13.13 3.93
N ILE A 3 -8.64 -12.25 3.02
CA ILE A 3 -8.76 -10.78 3.21
C ILE A 3 -10.14 -10.49 3.85
N SER A 4 -10.38 -10.89 5.09
CA SER A 4 -11.71 -10.70 5.70
C SER A 4 -11.92 -9.38 6.46
N GLU A 5 -10.88 -8.66 6.84
CA GLU A 5 -11.00 -7.46 7.69
C GLU A 5 -10.96 -6.12 6.92
N VAL A 6 -10.41 -6.10 5.70
CA VAL A 6 -10.45 -4.90 4.83
C VAL A 6 -11.88 -4.58 4.37
N GLU A 7 -12.78 -5.56 4.41
CA GLU A 7 -14.13 -5.46 3.85
C GLU A 7 -15.08 -4.55 4.63
N TYR A 8 -14.97 -4.53 5.96
CA TYR A 8 -15.97 -3.81 6.78
C TYR A 8 -15.83 -2.29 6.65
N GLU A 9 -14.62 -1.78 6.61
CA GLU A 9 -14.38 -0.34 6.43
C GLU A 9 -14.57 0.14 4.99
N GLN A 10 -14.47 -0.74 3.98
CA GLN A 10 -14.65 -0.36 2.56
C GLN A 10 -16.12 -0.18 2.18
N ARG A 11 -17.05 -0.88 2.83
CA ARG A 11 -18.49 -0.79 2.51
C ARG A 11 -19.08 0.60 2.73
N THR A 12 -18.53 1.38 3.65
CA THR A 12 -19.03 2.73 3.98
C THR A 12 -18.36 3.85 3.19
N ARG A 13 -17.36 3.53 2.35
CA ARG A 13 -16.48 4.51 1.70
C ARG A 13 -16.79 4.72 0.22
N ASN A 14 -17.43 3.76 -0.42
CA ASN A 14 -17.76 3.84 -1.83
C ASN A 14 -19.20 4.30 -1.97
N VAL A 15 -19.43 5.37 -2.72
CA VAL A 15 -20.77 5.87 -3.04
C VAL A 15 -21.20 5.23 -4.34
N ALA A 16 -22.37 4.57 -4.35
CA ALA A 16 -22.96 4.05 -5.57
C ALA A 16 -23.38 5.23 -6.48
N VAL A 17 -23.05 5.11 -7.75
CA VAL A 17 -23.27 6.13 -8.76
C VAL A 17 -24.12 5.54 -9.90
N SER A 18 -25.13 6.26 -10.35
CA SER A 18 -25.91 5.85 -11.52
C SER A 18 -25.06 5.94 -12.79
N ASP A 19 -25.46 5.19 -13.83
CA ASP A 19 -24.77 5.25 -15.12
C ASP A 19 -24.86 6.66 -15.73
N ASP A 20 -26.01 7.31 -15.60
CA ASP A 20 -26.20 8.69 -16.12
C ASP A 20 -25.26 9.67 -15.40
N GLU A 21 -25.16 9.60 -14.09
CA GLU A 21 -24.25 10.43 -13.31
C GLU A 21 -22.78 10.15 -13.68
N PHE A 22 -22.39 8.88 -13.86
CA PHE A 22 -21.08 8.52 -14.36
C PHE A 22 -20.79 9.16 -15.72
N PHE A 23 -21.72 9.02 -16.68
CA PHE A 23 -21.55 9.58 -18.02
C PHE A 23 -21.50 11.11 -18.02
N GLN A 24 -22.23 11.80 -17.15
CA GLN A 24 -22.12 13.25 -16.94
C GLN A 24 -20.74 13.69 -16.46
N ASN A 25 -20.06 12.83 -15.73
CA ASN A 25 -18.74 13.10 -15.14
C ASN A 25 -17.55 12.64 -16.00
N LEU A 26 -17.77 12.12 -17.21
CA LEU A 26 -16.68 11.70 -18.11
C LEU A 26 -15.60 12.76 -18.34
N PRO A 27 -15.91 14.06 -18.44
CA PRO A 27 -14.87 15.09 -18.61
C PRO A 27 -13.82 15.07 -17.48
N THR A 28 -14.21 14.76 -16.26
CA THR A 28 -13.31 14.75 -15.09
C THR A 28 -12.33 13.59 -15.10
N ILE A 29 -12.68 12.48 -15.77
CA ILE A 29 -11.88 11.24 -15.88
C ILE A 29 -11.39 10.98 -17.31
N LYS A 30 -11.52 11.96 -18.21
CA LYS A 30 -11.23 11.78 -19.64
C LYS A 30 -9.84 11.18 -19.88
N LEU A 31 -8.83 11.67 -19.22
CA LEU A 31 -7.47 11.16 -19.37
C LEU A 31 -7.37 9.67 -19.00
N ALA A 32 -7.91 9.28 -17.85
CA ALA A 32 -7.90 7.88 -17.40
C ALA A 32 -8.68 6.98 -18.35
N LEU A 33 -9.84 7.46 -18.83
CA LEU A 33 -10.69 6.75 -19.76
C LEU A 33 -10.00 6.52 -21.11
N ASP A 34 -9.44 7.58 -21.71
CA ASP A 34 -8.73 7.50 -22.99
C ASP A 34 -7.57 6.49 -22.91
N ARG A 35 -6.83 6.50 -21.81
CA ARG A 35 -5.71 5.56 -21.59
C ARG A 35 -6.18 4.12 -21.37
N ALA A 36 -7.30 3.93 -20.66
CA ALA A 36 -7.88 2.61 -20.44
C ALA A 36 -8.45 2.02 -21.74
N ILE A 37 -9.13 2.83 -22.55
CA ILE A 37 -9.70 2.40 -23.85
C ILE A 37 -8.59 2.08 -24.86
N SER A 38 -7.55 2.92 -24.94
CA SER A 38 -6.42 2.69 -25.84
C SER A 38 -5.51 1.53 -25.45
N GLY A 39 -5.70 0.95 -24.26
CA GLY A 39 -4.85 -0.11 -23.72
C GLY A 39 -3.48 0.35 -23.25
N LEU A 40 -3.21 1.66 -23.23
CA LEU A 40 -1.92 2.22 -22.79
C LEU A 40 -1.69 2.09 -21.28
N CYS A 41 -2.80 2.20 -20.51
CA CYS A 41 -2.74 2.13 -19.06
C CYS A 41 -4.11 1.71 -18.52
N ARG A 42 -4.19 0.52 -17.95
CA ARG A 42 -5.36 0.08 -17.19
C ARG A 42 -4.97 -0.17 -15.75
N ILE A 43 -5.72 0.40 -14.85
CA ILE A 43 -5.56 0.21 -13.41
C ILE A 43 -6.75 -0.59 -12.93
N TYR A 44 -6.49 -1.70 -12.26
CA TYR A 44 -7.51 -2.62 -11.78
C TYR A 44 -7.51 -2.68 -10.26
N ARG A 45 -8.68 -2.84 -9.68
CA ARG A 45 -8.85 -3.11 -8.26
C ARG A 45 -9.72 -4.34 -8.07
N GLY A 46 -9.20 -5.34 -7.37
CA GLY A 46 -9.99 -6.44 -6.85
C GLY A 46 -10.62 -6.06 -5.51
N ALA A 47 -11.88 -6.41 -5.30
CA ALA A 47 -12.57 -6.23 -4.02
C ALA A 47 -13.50 -7.41 -3.74
N ALA A 48 -13.54 -7.85 -2.49
CA ALA A 48 -14.39 -8.97 -2.09
C ALA A 48 -15.89 -8.62 -2.11
N VAL A 49 -16.23 -7.33 -2.08
CA VAL A 49 -17.63 -6.85 -2.13
C VAL A 49 -18.10 -6.78 -3.58
N LYS A 50 -19.12 -7.57 -3.91
CA LYS A 50 -19.77 -7.53 -5.22
C LYS A 50 -20.68 -6.30 -5.30
N SER A 51 -20.34 -5.35 -6.16
CA SER A 51 -21.24 -4.35 -6.67
C SER A 51 -21.29 -4.46 -8.18
N SER A 52 -22.47 -4.53 -8.74
CA SER A 52 -22.69 -4.52 -10.20
C SER A 52 -22.74 -3.12 -10.79
N GLY A 53 -22.77 -2.10 -9.92
CA GLY A 53 -22.84 -0.69 -10.31
C GLY A 53 -21.49 0.01 -10.25
N VAL A 54 -21.47 1.20 -10.85
CA VAL A 54 -20.37 2.15 -10.71
C VAL A 54 -20.32 2.66 -9.28
N GLN A 55 -19.12 2.88 -8.78
CA GLN A 55 -18.90 3.50 -7.48
C GLN A 55 -17.93 4.67 -7.61
N TYR A 56 -18.14 5.69 -6.80
CA TYR A 56 -17.22 6.79 -6.61
C TYR A 56 -16.51 6.65 -5.27
N VAL A 57 -15.22 6.92 -5.24
CA VAL A 57 -14.39 6.80 -4.04
C VAL A 57 -13.41 7.96 -3.94
N GLU A 58 -13.25 8.47 -2.72
CA GLU A 58 -12.29 9.52 -2.38
C GLU A 58 -11.27 8.97 -1.36
N PRO A 59 -10.20 8.32 -1.82
CA PRO A 59 -9.29 7.59 -0.93
C PRO A 59 -8.62 8.49 0.12
N ALA A 60 -8.33 9.74 -0.23
CA ALA A 60 -7.70 10.71 0.67
C ALA A 60 -8.55 11.07 1.91
N LYS A 61 -9.86 10.84 1.86
CA LYS A 61 -10.76 11.08 3.01
C LYS A 61 -10.68 10.01 4.10
N PHE A 62 -9.95 8.93 3.84
CA PHE A 62 -9.91 7.77 4.74
C PHE A 62 -8.46 7.39 5.08
N LYS A 63 -8.26 6.85 6.27
CA LYS A 63 -6.98 6.25 6.64
C LYS A 63 -7.10 4.72 6.52
N ARG A 64 -6.51 4.17 5.47
CA ARG A 64 -6.45 2.73 5.23
C ARG A 64 -5.48 2.08 6.22
N ARG A 65 -5.83 0.87 6.68
CA ARG A 65 -4.94 0.01 7.45
C ARG A 65 -4.65 -1.27 6.67
N SER A 66 -3.49 -1.86 6.89
CA SER A 66 -3.18 -3.19 6.38
C SER A 66 -4.02 -4.22 7.15
N ALA A 67 -4.61 -5.19 6.42
CA ALA A 67 -5.40 -6.24 7.04
C ALA A 67 -4.55 -7.34 7.68
N ASN A 68 -3.33 -7.52 7.19
CA ASN A 68 -2.55 -8.73 7.47
C ASN A 68 -1.32 -8.47 8.34
N THR A 69 -1.04 -7.22 8.70
CA THR A 69 0.12 -6.85 9.48
C THR A 69 -0.04 -5.49 10.15
N MET A 70 0.83 -5.22 11.08
CA MET A 70 0.94 -3.91 11.73
C MET A 70 1.34 -2.82 10.74
N ASN A 71 0.90 -1.59 10.99
CA ASN A 71 1.09 -0.48 10.05
C ASN A 71 2.36 0.35 10.30
N TYR A 72 3.36 -0.16 11.01
CA TYR A 72 4.58 0.60 11.32
C TYR A 72 5.28 1.12 10.05
N TYR A 73 5.46 0.26 9.06
CA TYR A 73 6.05 0.66 7.79
C TYR A 73 5.22 1.73 7.06
N THR A 74 3.89 1.65 7.13
CA THR A 74 3.00 2.65 6.52
C THR A 74 3.16 4.00 7.22
N GLU A 75 3.22 4.02 8.55
CA GLU A 75 3.46 5.26 9.30
C GLU A 75 4.84 5.85 8.98
N ILE A 76 5.88 5.04 8.83
CA ILE A 76 7.20 5.52 8.43
C ILE A 76 7.16 6.08 7.00
N VAL A 77 6.63 5.32 6.04
CA VAL A 77 6.56 5.72 4.64
C VAL A 77 5.74 6.99 4.44
N ASP A 78 4.55 7.07 5.05
CA ASP A 78 3.65 8.21 4.89
C ASP A 78 4.17 9.51 5.52
N ASN A 79 5.14 9.44 6.44
CA ASN A 79 5.73 10.58 7.13
C ASN A 79 7.21 10.81 6.78
N SER A 80 7.80 10.02 5.91
CA SER A 80 9.17 10.20 5.44
C SER A 80 9.25 11.22 4.30
N ASP A 81 10.20 12.15 4.39
CA ASP A 81 10.49 13.12 3.33
C ASP A 81 10.90 12.45 2.01
N ARG A 82 11.48 11.24 2.08
CA ARG A 82 11.87 10.45 0.90
C ARG A 82 10.68 10.03 0.06
N TRP A 83 9.51 9.89 0.68
CA TRP A 83 8.26 9.52 0.05
C TRP A 83 7.36 10.71 -0.29
N SER A 84 7.83 11.95 -0.09
CA SER A 84 7.03 13.16 -0.28
C SER A 84 6.44 13.34 -1.69
N MET A 85 7.09 12.76 -2.72
CA MET A 85 6.59 12.79 -4.09
C MET A 85 5.52 11.72 -4.38
N TYR A 86 5.29 10.79 -3.46
CA TYR A 86 4.35 9.69 -3.63
C TYR A 86 3.01 10.00 -2.98
N PRO A 87 1.89 9.46 -3.48
CA PRO A 87 0.64 9.48 -2.73
C PRO A 87 0.81 8.75 -1.39
N LYS A 88 0.27 9.30 -0.30
CA LYS A 88 0.30 8.61 1.00
C LYS A 88 -0.40 7.26 0.90
N ARG A 89 0.31 6.19 1.27
CA ARG A 89 -0.22 4.83 1.11
C ARG A 89 -1.47 4.58 1.97
N SER A 90 -1.52 5.14 3.18
CA SER A 90 -2.70 5.04 4.06
C SER A 90 -3.93 5.75 3.50
N GLN A 91 -3.76 6.70 2.59
CA GLN A 91 -4.81 7.50 1.97
C GLN A 91 -5.00 7.15 0.48
N SER A 92 -4.71 5.92 0.09
CA SER A 92 -4.72 5.51 -1.31
C SER A 92 -5.56 4.26 -1.56
N LEU A 93 -6.08 4.17 -2.77
CA LEU A 93 -6.52 2.91 -3.36
C LEU A 93 -5.29 2.10 -3.74
N ILE A 94 -5.24 0.86 -3.30
CA ILE A 94 -4.25 -0.12 -3.75
C ILE A 94 -4.85 -0.88 -4.92
N CYS A 95 -4.10 -0.92 -6.00
CA CYS A 95 -4.55 -1.41 -7.31
C CYS A 95 -3.47 -2.26 -7.95
N SER A 96 -3.79 -2.93 -9.04
CA SER A 96 -2.84 -3.65 -9.89
C SER A 96 -2.94 -3.17 -11.34
N THR A 97 -1.85 -3.25 -12.07
CA THR A 97 -1.87 -3.09 -13.54
C THR A 97 -2.17 -4.42 -14.24
N ASP A 98 -2.15 -5.52 -13.49
CA ASP A 98 -2.49 -6.85 -13.98
C ASP A 98 -3.91 -7.26 -13.57
N LEU A 99 -4.67 -7.72 -14.57
CA LEU A 99 -6.05 -8.15 -14.39
C LEU A 99 -6.14 -9.46 -13.58
N ALA A 100 -5.22 -10.39 -13.81
CA ALA A 100 -5.23 -11.69 -13.12
C ALA A 100 -4.92 -11.53 -11.63
N THR A 101 -3.94 -10.70 -11.30
CA THR A 101 -3.63 -10.31 -9.92
C THR A 101 -4.84 -9.67 -9.24
N ALA A 102 -5.55 -8.78 -9.92
CA ALA A 102 -6.75 -8.16 -9.36
C ALA A 102 -7.88 -9.17 -9.10
N TYR A 103 -8.06 -10.18 -9.94
CA TYR A 103 -9.03 -11.28 -9.72
C TYR A 103 -8.74 -12.10 -8.46
N GLY A 104 -7.48 -12.21 -8.06
CA GLY A 104 -7.09 -12.86 -6.80
C GLY A 104 -7.70 -12.22 -5.55
N TYR A 105 -8.14 -10.97 -5.66
CA TYR A 105 -8.76 -10.20 -4.57
C TYR A 105 -10.30 -10.09 -4.67
N GLY A 106 -10.94 -10.74 -5.64
CA GLY A 106 -12.39 -10.82 -5.78
C GLY A 106 -12.95 -10.16 -7.03
N THR A 107 -14.08 -9.43 -6.92
CA THR A 107 -14.67 -8.73 -8.06
C THR A 107 -13.74 -7.63 -8.56
N VAL A 108 -13.47 -7.61 -9.86
CA VAL A 108 -12.53 -6.67 -10.46
C VAL A 108 -13.25 -5.45 -11.04
N TYR A 109 -12.64 -4.31 -10.75
CA TYR A 109 -13.07 -3.00 -11.23
C TYR A 109 -11.95 -2.33 -12.03
N VAL A 110 -12.30 -1.61 -13.08
CA VAL A 110 -11.42 -0.63 -13.72
C VAL A 110 -11.46 0.64 -12.90
N VAL A 111 -10.31 1.18 -12.56
CA VAL A 111 -10.15 2.41 -11.77
C VAL A 111 -9.89 3.58 -12.70
N LEU A 112 -10.73 4.60 -12.63
CA LEU A 112 -10.69 5.80 -13.46
C LEU A 112 -10.52 7.03 -12.56
N PRO A 113 -9.27 7.42 -12.23
CA PRO A 113 -9.02 8.59 -11.41
C PRO A 113 -9.36 9.89 -12.14
N GLN A 114 -9.79 10.89 -11.37
CA GLN A 114 -10.02 12.24 -11.86
C GLN A 114 -8.70 12.98 -12.13
N GLY A 115 -8.69 13.78 -13.17
CA GLY A 115 -7.56 14.63 -13.54
C GLY A 115 -6.33 13.86 -14.00
N ASN A 116 -5.15 14.35 -13.60
CA ASN A 116 -3.84 13.76 -13.92
C ASN A 116 -3.04 13.50 -12.62
N PRO A 117 -3.50 12.59 -11.75
CA PRO A 117 -2.86 12.37 -10.47
C PRO A 117 -1.49 11.72 -10.58
N VAL A 118 -0.72 11.87 -9.51
CA VAL A 118 0.48 11.07 -9.30
C VAL A 118 0.06 9.66 -8.88
N ILE A 119 0.69 8.67 -9.49
CA ILE A 119 0.53 7.25 -9.20
C ILE A 119 1.83 6.74 -8.60
N GLY A 120 1.77 6.14 -7.43
CA GLY A 120 2.88 5.39 -6.84
C GLY A 120 2.93 3.99 -7.46
N ILE A 121 4.13 3.51 -7.78
CA ILE A 121 4.35 2.27 -8.53
C ILE A 121 5.39 1.44 -7.79
N CYS A 122 5.02 0.22 -7.40
CA CYS A 122 5.95 -0.78 -6.89
C CYS A 122 6.85 -1.30 -8.00
N PRO A 123 8.11 -1.64 -7.72
CA PRO A 123 8.99 -2.30 -8.69
C PRO A 123 8.54 -3.74 -9.00
N ALA A 124 7.79 -4.36 -8.10
CA ALA A 124 7.22 -5.69 -8.23
C ALA A 124 5.69 -5.67 -8.27
N GLY A 125 5.08 -6.82 -8.56
CA GLY A 125 3.62 -6.99 -8.56
C GLY A 125 2.95 -6.83 -7.19
N ASP A 126 3.74 -6.82 -6.11
CA ASP A 126 3.27 -6.70 -4.74
C ASP A 126 4.23 -5.84 -3.91
N TRP A 127 3.67 -5.02 -3.05
CA TRP A 127 4.39 -4.20 -2.08
C TRP A 127 5.33 -5.02 -1.19
N TRP A 128 4.91 -6.19 -0.75
CA TRP A 128 5.67 -7.04 0.17
C TRP A 128 7.00 -7.54 -0.42
N HIS A 129 7.07 -7.65 -1.73
CA HIS A 129 8.24 -8.09 -2.49
C HIS A 129 9.04 -6.93 -3.09
N SER A 130 8.69 -5.70 -2.73
CA SER A 130 9.25 -4.48 -3.35
C SER A 130 10.37 -3.83 -2.54
N PHE A 131 10.88 -4.49 -1.48
CA PHE A 131 11.93 -3.94 -0.61
C PHE A 131 13.17 -4.85 -0.52
N PRO A 132 13.94 -5.01 -1.60
CA PRO A 132 15.15 -5.84 -1.60
C PRO A 132 16.21 -5.37 -0.61
N GLN A 133 16.18 -4.09 -0.18
CA GLN A 133 17.10 -3.58 0.86
C GLN A 133 16.84 -4.15 2.26
N LEU A 134 15.68 -4.75 2.51
CA LEU A 134 15.39 -5.42 3.78
C LEU A 134 16.01 -6.82 3.87
N GLU A 135 16.14 -7.53 2.75
CA GLU A 135 16.61 -8.91 2.73
C GLU A 135 18.03 -9.10 3.31
N PRO A 136 19.05 -8.28 3.01
CA PRO A 136 20.36 -8.40 3.61
C PRO A 136 20.38 -8.26 5.13
N VAL A 137 19.40 -7.51 5.68
CA VAL A 137 19.29 -7.27 7.12
C VAL A 137 18.41 -8.32 7.80
N LEU A 138 17.28 -8.63 7.21
CA LEU A 138 16.27 -9.50 7.82
C LEU A 138 16.45 -10.99 7.43
N GLY A 139 17.21 -11.26 6.36
CA GLY A 139 17.44 -12.60 5.83
C GLY A 139 16.57 -12.90 4.60
N PRO A 140 16.77 -14.07 3.96
CA PRO A 140 16.12 -14.45 2.73
C PRO A 140 14.59 -14.29 2.80
N GLY A 141 14.02 -13.55 1.85
CA GLY A 141 12.58 -13.25 1.81
C GLY A 141 12.11 -12.23 2.85
N GLY A 142 13.02 -11.62 3.61
CA GLY A 142 12.68 -10.59 4.60
C GLY A 142 12.08 -9.34 3.97
N GLY A 143 10.90 -8.92 4.47
CA GLY A 143 10.12 -7.82 3.93
C GLY A 143 9.53 -6.90 5.02
N PRO A 144 8.64 -5.98 4.64
CA PRO A 144 8.03 -5.04 5.59
C PRO A 144 7.30 -5.69 6.76
N ALA A 145 6.72 -6.88 6.58
CA ALA A 145 6.07 -7.62 7.67
C ALA A 145 7.08 -8.09 8.72
N ASP A 146 8.24 -8.54 8.26
CA ASP A 146 9.32 -8.98 9.14
C ASP A 146 9.94 -7.80 9.87
N LEU A 147 10.13 -6.67 9.19
CA LEU A 147 10.58 -5.43 9.84
C LEU A 147 9.64 -5.04 10.98
N ASN A 148 8.32 -5.03 10.75
CA ASN A 148 7.34 -4.75 11.79
C ASN A 148 7.47 -5.72 12.97
N SER A 149 7.59 -7.01 12.69
CA SER A 149 7.71 -8.06 13.71
C SER A 149 9.00 -7.92 14.54
N VAL A 150 10.11 -7.57 13.88
CA VAL A 150 11.40 -7.36 14.55
C VAL A 150 11.37 -6.09 15.40
N LEU A 151 10.84 -4.99 14.91
CA LEU A 151 10.70 -3.75 15.69
C LEU A 151 9.86 -3.97 16.96
N ARG A 152 8.72 -4.64 16.80
CA ARG A 152 7.87 -5.02 17.95
C ARG A 152 8.61 -5.87 18.95
N TYR A 153 9.34 -6.87 18.47
CA TYR A 153 10.13 -7.77 19.30
C TYR A 153 11.24 -7.04 20.07
N ILE A 154 12.00 -6.17 19.41
CA ILE A 154 13.06 -5.37 20.05
C ILE A 154 12.46 -4.49 21.14
N TYR A 155 11.40 -3.76 20.79
CA TYR A 155 10.73 -2.85 21.73
C TYR A 155 10.20 -3.59 22.96
N TRP A 156 9.49 -4.71 22.77
CA TRP A 156 9.00 -5.53 23.88
C TRP A 156 10.13 -6.05 24.77
N THR A 157 11.21 -6.54 24.17
CA THR A 157 12.34 -7.11 24.91
C THR A 157 13.07 -6.06 25.76
N LEU A 158 13.16 -4.82 25.27
CA LEU A 158 13.82 -3.72 25.96
C LEU A 158 12.96 -3.08 27.04
N THR A 159 11.67 -2.96 26.81
CA THR A 159 10.76 -2.16 27.65
C THR A 159 9.76 -3.00 28.45
N HIS A 160 9.60 -4.30 28.13
CA HIS A 160 8.52 -5.17 28.60
C HIS A 160 7.11 -4.66 28.27
N ASN A 161 7.00 -3.73 27.32
CA ASN A 161 5.74 -3.22 26.78
C ASN A 161 5.53 -3.72 25.36
N GLU A 162 4.29 -3.88 24.95
CA GLU A 162 3.96 -4.19 23.55
C GLU A 162 3.68 -2.91 22.77
N LEU A 163 4.26 -2.81 21.57
CA LEU A 163 3.81 -1.83 20.61
C LEU A 163 2.38 -2.17 20.19
N ARG A 164 1.51 -1.18 20.10
CA ARG A 164 0.14 -1.35 19.61
C ARG A 164 0.16 -1.84 18.17
N GLU A 165 -0.84 -2.64 17.80
CA GLU A 165 -0.99 -3.14 16.42
C GLU A 165 -1.11 -2.02 15.38
N THR A 166 -1.61 -0.87 15.78
CA THR A 166 -1.82 0.31 14.92
C THR A 166 -1.41 1.58 15.63
N PRO A 167 -0.10 1.79 15.89
CA PRO A 167 0.36 3.01 16.54
C PRO A 167 0.12 4.22 15.64
N SER A 168 -0.04 5.37 16.25
CA SER A 168 0.17 6.65 15.54
C SER A 168 1.65 6.82 15.20
N TYR A 169 1.95 7.72 14.27
CA TYR A 169 3.35 8.03 13.95
C TYR A 169 4.14 8.50 15.18
N THR A 170 3.54 9.33 16.04
CA THR A 170 4.17 9.80 17.27
C THR A 170 4.50 8.65 18.21
N GLU A 171 3.53 7.76 18.48
CA GLU A 171 3.76 6.56 19.32
C GLU A 171 4.86 5.67 18.75
N LEU A 172 4.95 5.55 17.42
CA LEU A 172 6.02 4.81 16.78
C LEU A 172 7.38 5.48 16.94
N VAL A 173 7.46 6.80 16.77
CA VAL A 173 8.72 7.56 16.98
C VAL A 173 9.20 7.43 18.42
N ASP A 174 8.31 7.57 19.40
CA ASP A 174 8.64 7.41 20.82
C ASP A 174 9.19 6.00 21.11
N ALA A 175 8.57 4.97 20.50
CA ALA A 175 9.04 3.59 20.63
C ALA A 175 10.43 3.38 19.99
N LEU A 176 10.69 3.95 18.81
CA LEU A 176 12.00 3.85 18.16
C LEU A 176 13.07 4.62 18.92
N GLN A 177 12.76 5.76 19.53
CA GLN A 177 13.65 6.49 20.42
C GLN A 177 13.97 5.69 21.70
N ALA A 178 12.97 5.00 22.26
CA ALA A 178 13.20 4.10 23.39
C ALA A 178 14.15 2.95 23.02
N ILE A 179 14.01 2.37 21.82
CA ILE A 179 14.96 1.37 21.30
C ILE A 179 16.38 1.95 21.26
N ASP A 180 16.56 3.13 20.70
CA ASP A 180 17.87 3.78 20.59
C ASP A 180 18.49 4.02 21.96
N THR A 181 17.72 4.50 22.93
CA THR A 181 18.16 4.78 24.29
C THR A 181 18.59 3.49 25.04
N LEU A 182 17.86 2.40 24.84
CA LEU A 182 18.06 1.14 25.54
C LEU A 182 18.95 0.14 24.78
N ASN A 183 19.34 0.44 23.56
CA ASN A 183 20.18 -0.43 22.73
C ASN A 183 21.48 -0.92 23.40
N PRO A 184 22.22 -0.11 24.16
CA PRO A 184 23.41 -0.59 24.90
C PRO A 184 23.11 -1.74 25.86
N TYR A 185 21.91 -1.79 26.42
CA TYR A 185 21.46 -2.86 27.32
C TYR A 185 21.09 -4.16 26.60
N TRP A 186 20.72 -4.08 25.32
CA TRP A 186 20.42 -5.25 24.50
C TRP A 186 21.62 -6.19 24.38
N GLN A 187 22.80 -5.63 24.18
CA GLN A 187 24.05 -6.40 24.03
C GLN A 187 24.46 -7.11 25.31
N GLY A 188 24.09 -6.58 26.48
CA GLY A 188 24.41 -7.18 27.80
C GLY A 188 23.44 -8.29 28.24
N ARG A 189 22.19 -8.29 27.75
CA ARG A 189 21.16 -9.28 28.17
C ARG A 189 21.29 -10.66 27.53
N ARG A 190 22.20 -10.83 26.62
CA ARG A 190 22.38 -12.08 25.86
C ARG A 190 22.98 -13.23 26.64
N THR A 191 23.45 -13.00 27.85
CA THR A 191 24.18 -14.00 28.66
C THR A 191 23.33 -14.71 29.70
N ASP A 192 22.13 -14.26 30.03
CA ASP A 192 21.32 -14.80 31.12
C ASP A 192 20.01 -15.48 30.71
N SER A 193 19.98 -16.21 29.59
CA SER A 193 18.80 -17.01 29.23
C SER A 193 18.73 -18.33 29.99
N THR A 194 18.63 -18.26 31.31
CA THR A 194 18.25 -19.40 32.17
C THR A 194 16.79 -19.29 32.62
N THR A 195 15.87 -18.97 31.74
CA THR A 195 14.44 -19.14 32.02
C THR A 195 13.93 -20.31 31.22
N SER A 196 13.88 -21.45 31.87
CA SER A 196 13.19 -22.67 31.50
C SER A 196 11.69 -22.40 31.33
N GLY A 197 11.20 -22.64 30.15
CA GLY A 197 9.78 -22.72 29.88
C GLY A 197 9.38 -22.14 28.55
N ILE A 198 9.16 -23.04 27.60
CA ILE A 198 8.56 -22.88 26.25
C ILE A 198 9.55 -23.26 25.15
N ASP A 199 9.80 -24.58 25.06
CA ASP A 199 10.65 -25.15 24.00
C ASP A 199 10.09 -25.06 22.58
N LEU A 200 8.81 -24.73 22.42
CA LEU A 200 8.17 -24.62 21.11
C LEU A 200 8.51 -23.32 20.34
N PHE A 201 9.11 -22.32 21.02
CA PHE A 201 9.45 -21.03 20.41
C PHE A 201 10.96 -20.80 20.25
N ARG A 202 11.83 -21.72 20.62
CA ARG A 202 13.29 -21.54 20.56
C ARG A 202 13.79 -21.23 19.15
N GLY A 203 13.27 -21.90 18.12
CA GLY A 203 13.67 -21.64 16.74
C GLY A 203 13.23 -20.26 16.25
N ALA A 204 11.97 -19.88 16.50
CA ALA A 204 11.42 -18.58 16.14
C ALA A 204 12.07 -17.43 16.92
N GLN A 205 12.43 -17.67 18.19
CA GLN A 205 13.13 -16.72 19.03
C GLN A 205 14.56 -16.48 18.54
N ALA A 206 15.34 -17.54 18.29
CA ALA A 206 16.71 -17.45 17.76
C ALA A 206 16.75 -16.73 16.40
N TRP A 207 15.74 -16.94 15.55
CA TRP A 207 15.60 -16.26 14.28
C TRP A 207 15.34 -14.76 14.49
N LYS A 208 14.39 -14.38 15.35
CA LYS A 208 14.13 -12.98 15.71
C LYS A 208 15.33 -12.30 16.35
N ASP A 209 16.03 -12.97 17.25
CA ASP A 209 17.26 -12.46 17.85
C ASP A 209 18.33 -12.17 16.79
N GLY A 210 18.48 -13.06 15.81
CA GLY A 210 19.40 -12.88 14.70
C GLY A 210 19.05 -11.65 13.85
N MET A 211 17.77 -11.47 13.51
CA MET A 211 17.29 -10.31 12.76
C MET A 211 17.43 -9.01 13.56
N ALA A 212 17.00 -9.03 14.83
CA ALA A 212 17.13 -7.89 15.73
C ALA A 212 18.58 -7.43 15.88
N ASN A 213 19.50 -8.38 16.09
CA ASN A 213 20.92 -8.08 16.18
C ASN A 213 21.49 -7.48 14.88
N ARG A 214 21.04 -7.95 13.70
CA ARG A 214 21.48 -7.37 12.43
C ARG A 214 20.95 -5.95 12.26
N LEU A 215 19.66 -5.72 12.57
CA LEU A 215 19.06 -4.40 12.49
C LEU A 215 19.74 -3.39 13.43
N LEU A 216 19.97 -3.78 14.69
CA LEU A 216 20.64 -2.95 15.69
C LEU A 216 22.12 -2.67 15.36
N LYS A 217 22.80 -3.59 14.66
CA LYS A 217 24.20 -3.42 14.22
C LYS A 217 24.37 -2.40 13.10
N LEU A 218 23.30 -2.02 12.38
CA LEU A 218 23.38 -0.96 11.39
C LEU A 218 23.74 0.39 12.02
N GLY A 219 23.50 0.51 13.32
CA GLY A 219 23.87 1.70 14.11
C GLY A 219 22.99 2.92 13.83
N GLY A 220 23.25 3.97 14.58
CA GLY A 220 22.52 5.22 14.43
C GLY A 220 21.12 5.20 15.07
N ASN A 221 20.30 6.13 14.65
CA ASN A 221 18.91 6.27 15.08
C ASN A 221 18.04 5.26 14.34
N MET A 222 17.20 4.51 15.06
CA MET A 222 16.39 3.42 14.52
C MET A 222 15.37 3.92 13.48
N LEU A 223 14.76 5.09 13.71
CA LEU A 223 13.88 5.71 12.73
C LEU A 223 14.61 5.98 11.41
N HIS A 224 15.81 6.56 11.49
CA HIS A 224 16.63 6.82 10.31
C HIS A 224 17.04 5.52 9.60
N THR A 225 17.38 4.49 10.34
CA THR A 225 17.71 3.16 9.80
C THR A 225 16.52 2.57 9.04
N CYS A 226 15.32 2.59 9.63
CA CYS A 226 14.11 2.12 8.95
C CYS A 226 13.80 2.95 7.70
N ASP A 227 13.93 4.28 7.78
CA ASP A 227 13.72 5.20 6.64
C ASP A 227 14.72 4.92 5.50
N GLN A 228 15.98 4.59 5.80
CA GLN A 228 16.98 4.20 4.81
C GLN A 228 16.68 2.84 4.15
N LEU A 229 16.20 1.88 4.92
CA LEU A 229 15.83 0.55 4.40
C LEU A 229 14.57 0.61 3.53
N LEU A 230 13.66 1.51 3.87
CA LEU A 230 12.41 1.76 3.12
C LEU A 230 12.55 2.86 2.08
N ASP A 231 13.75 3.36 1.78
CA ASP A 231 14.01 4.41 0.79
C ASP A 231 13.47 4.00 -0.60
N PRO A 232 12.54 4.78 -1.20
CA PRO A 232 11.93 4.42 -2.46
C PRO A 232 12.93 4.34 -3.61
N ALA A 233 13.94 5.20 -3.63
CA ALA A 233 14.95 5.21 -4.70
C ALA A 233 15.84 3.96 -4.62
N LYS A 234 16.24 3.54 -3.41
CA LYS A 234 17.05 2.32 -3.21
C LYS A 234 16.28 1.04 -3.52
N ASN A 235 14.96 1.09 -3.38
CA ASN A 235 14.06 -0.04 -3.64
C ASN A 235 13.38 0.07 -5.02
N ASN A 236 13.82 0.97 -5.91
CA ASN A 236 13.34 1.13 -7.28
C ASN A 236 11.84 1.46 -7.43
N PHE A 237 11.24 2.09 -6.43
CA PHE A 237 9.89 2.63 -6.58
C PHE A 237 9.88 3.83 -7.52
N SER A 238 8.74 4.10 -8.12
CA SER A 238 8.57 5.30 -8.92
C SER A 238 7.23 5.99 -8.65
N ALA A 239 7.20 7.31 -8.84
CA ALA A 239 6.00 8.11 -8.78
C ALA A 239 5.88 8.89 -10.10
N ARG A 240 4.76 8.75 -10.81
CA ARG A 240 4.54 9.38 -12.12
C ARG A 240 3.13 9.89 -12.26
N GLN A 241 2.97 10.98 -13.00
CA GLN A 241 1.64 11.42 -13.40
C GLN A 241 1.00 10.39 -14.34
N LEU A 242 -0.31 10.22 -14.24
CA LEU A 242 -1.10 9.29 -15.05
C LEU A 242 -0.83 9.46 -16.56
N SER A 243 -0.67 10.70 -17.04
CA SER A 243 -0.39 10.99 -18.47
C SER A 243 0.89 10.36 -18.98
N GLY A 244 1.89 10.19 -18.13
CA GLY A 244 3.20 9.62 -18.48
C GLY A 244 3.32 8.11 -18.33
N LEU A 245 2.26 7.44 -17.86
CA LEU A 245 2.33 6.01 -17.55
C LEU A 245 2.20 5.13 -18.79
N LYS A 246 3.05 4.12 -18.87
CA LYS A 246 2.90 2.96 -19.74
C LYS A 246 3.23 1.74 -18.89
N PHE A 247 2.31 0.82 -18.76
CA PHE A 247 2.52 -0.40 -17.98
C PHE A 247 2.69 -1.61 -18.90
N PRO A 248 3.91 -2.03 -19.16
CA PRO A 248 4.16 -3.28 -19.89
C PRO A 248 4.16 -4.51 -18.97
N ALA A 249 4.19 -4.34 -17.64
CA ALA A 249 4.39 -5.40 -16.68
C ALA A 249 3.42 -5.30 -15.49
N GLU A 250 3.36 -6.37 -14.71
CA GLU A 250 2.60 -6.49 -13.48
C GLU A 250 3.21 -5.62 -12.37
N HIS A 251 2.47 -4.60 -11.95
CA HIS A 251 2.84 -3.72 -10.84
C HIS A 251 1.69 -3.53 -9.87
N GLU A 252 1.99 -3.58 -8.58
CA GLU A 252 1.12 -2.94 -7.61
C GLU A 252 1.28 -1.43 -7.76
N VAL A 253 0.15 -0.72 -7.83
CA VAL A 253 0.11 0.74 -7.92
C VAL A 253 -0.84 1.30 -6.88
N TRP A 254 -0.62 2.55 -6.46
CA TRP A 254 -1.53 3.22 -5.53
C TRP A 254 -1.73 4.69 -5.89
N LEU A 255 -2.92 5.19 -5.57
CA LEU A 255 -3.31 6.57 -5.86
C LEU A 255 -4.31 7.11 -4.83
N SER A 256 -4.21 8.39 -4.51
CA SER A 256 -5.07 9.08 -3.55
C SER A 256 -6.15 9.96 -4.20
N ALA A 257 -6.14 10.07 -5.51
CA ALA A 257 -7.10 10.90 -6.23
C ALA A 257 -8.52 10.33 -6.16
N PRO A 258 -9.55 11.19 -6.12
CA PRO A 258 -10.94 10.79 -6.34
C PRO A 258 -11.06 9.98 -7.62
N SER A 259 -11.81 8.88 -7.57
CA SER A 259 -11.85 7.91 -8.67
C SER A 259 -13.24 7.32 -8.84
N TYR A 260 -13.61 7.05 -10.07
CA TYR A 260 -14.70 6.12 -10.37
C TYR A 260 -14.13 4.70 -10.49
N ILE A 261 -14.81 3.73 -9.90
CA ILE A 261 -14.50 2.32 -10.07
C ILE A 261 -15.69 1.66 -10.77
N VAL A 262 -15.41 1.03 -11.92
CA VAL A 262 -16.42 0.44 -12.81
C VAL A 262 -16.17 -1.06 -12.87
N PRO A 263 -17.17 -1.93 -12.62
CA PRO A 263 -17.01 -3.37 -12.81
C PRO A 263 -16.43 -3.68 -14.20
N VAL A 264 -15.43 -4.56 -14.27
CA VAL A 264 -14.69 -4.80 -15.52
C VAL A 264 -15.60 -5.27 -16.65
N ASP A 265 -16.62 -6.09 -16.36
CA ASP A 265 -17.55 -6.58 -17.37
C ASP A 265 -18.46 -5.46 -17.90
N LYS A 266 -18.88 -4.55 -17.01
CA LYS A 266 -19.67 -3.37 -17.40
C LYS A 266 -18.83 -2.40 -18.24
N PHE A 267 -17.56 -2.18 -17.85
CA PHE A 267 -16.63 -1.35 -18.62
C PHE A 267 -16.41 -1.93 -20.03
N ARG A 268 -16.21 -3.24 -20.15
CA ARG A 268 -16.04 -3.95 -21.40
C ARG A 268 -17.29 -3.82 -22.28
N TYR A 269 -18.48 -4.05 -21.71
CA TYR A 269 -19.74 -3.88 -22.41
C TYR A 269 -19.89 -2.47 -22.99
N TRP A 270 -19.61 -1.43 -22.22
CA TRP A 270 -19.68 -0.04 -22.70
C TRP A 270 -18.63 0.26 -23.78
N GLN A 271 -17.45 -0.33 -23.69
CA GLN A 271 -16.41 -0.19 -24.70
C GLN A 271 -16.83 -0.84 -26.01
N GLU A 272 -17.35 -2.05 -25.98
CA GLU A 272 -17.80 -2.83 -27.15
C GLU A 272 -19.04 -2.24 -27.82
N SER A 273 -20.01 -1.75 -27.03
CA SER A 273 -21.22 -1.09 -27.53
C SER A 273 -20.97 0.34 -28.07
N GLY A 274 -19.74 0.87 -27.86
CA GLY A 274 -19.38 2.21 -28.29
C GLY A 274 -19.89 3.34 -27.39
N GLN A 275 -20.60 3.03 -26.31
CA GLN A 275 -21.15 4.05 -25.39
C GLN A 275 -20.08 4.98 -24.83
N LEU A 276 -18.88 4.47 -24.48
CA LEU A 276 -17.77 5.29 -24.00
C LEU A 276 -17.22 6.25 -25.06
N LYS A 277 -17.26 5.88 -26.35
CA LYS A 277 -16.76 6.71 -27.44
C LYS A 277 -17.75 7.85 -27.80
N ILE A 278 -19.03 7.56 -27.83
CA ILE A 278 -20.09 8.51 -28.19
C ILE A 278 -20.16 9.64 -27.15
N GLN A 279 -20.08 9.30 -25.88
CA GLN A 279 -20.22 10.27 -24.80
C GLN A 279 -18.97 11.14 -24.62
N ALA A 280 -17.76 10.60 -24.87
CA ALA A 280 -16.53 11.37 -24.82
C ALA A 280 -16.44 12.47 -25.91
N THR A 281 -17.19 12.34 -27.02
CA THR A 281 -17.24 13.32 -28.10
C THR A 281 -18.37 14.35 -27.95
N ALA A 282 -19.34 14.09 -27.10
CA ALA A 282 -20.44 15.01 -26.79
C ALA A 282 -20.04 16.08 -25.77
N GLN A 283 -19.09 16.95 -26.11
CA GLN A 283 -18.87 18.16 -25.30
C GLN A 283 -20.07 19.09 -25.51
N PRO A 284 -20.68 19.65 -24.45
CA PRO A 284 -21.62 20.72 -24.60
C PRO A 284 -20.92 21.90 -25.28
N ALA A 285 -21.49 22.38 -26.38
CA ALA A 285 -21.07 23.62 -26.98
C ALA A 285 -21.07 24.70 -25.90
N MET A 286 -19.90 25.28 -25.58
CA MET A 286 -19.82 26.44 -24.69
C MET A 286 -20.73 27.51 -25.33
N SER A 287 -21.86 27.80 -24.70
CA SER A 287 -22.64 28.99 -25.00
C SER A 287 -21.75 30.20 -24.77
N LYS A 288 -21.48 30.92 -25.85
CA LYS A 288 -20.77 32.20 -25.85
C LYS A 288 -21.57 33.25 -25.08
#